data_76a169f270b0b21dfe87ffe01e80a000
#
_entry.id   76a169f270b0b21dfe87ffe01e80a000
#
_cell.length_a   1.000
_cell.length_b   1.000
_cell.length_c   1.000
_cell.angle_alpha   90.00
_cell.angle_beta   90.00
_cell.angle_gamma   90.00
#
_symmetry.space_group_name_H-M   'P 1'
#
loop_
_entity.id
_entity.type
_entity.pdbx_description
1 polymer ?
#
loop_
_entity_poly.entity_id
_entity_poly.type
_entity_poly.pdbx_seq_one_letter_code
_entity_poly.pdbx_strand_id
1 'polypeptide(L)'
;MFNIGFLGPQGTYSSYASDLYSQSDKKIPFDTINEVLNSLKTSESNKVIVPLENSIHGSIVEVLDFLASKNDFQILAELNLEINHSIYTLNNLDSNKINVIYSHPQALAQCYDYLSKNFKNAEHRASNSCLLYTSPSPRDRTRSRMPSSA
;
A
#
# COMPACT_ATOMS: atom_id res chain seq x y z
N MET A 1 -23.22 -13.42 -0.05
CA MET A 1 -21.85 -13.13 0.34
C MET A 1 -21.02 -13.17 -0.92
N PHE A 2 -20.39 -12.08 -1.29
CA PHE A 2 -19.57 -11.96 -2.50
C PHE A 2 -18.09 -12.10 -2.16
N ASN A 3 -17.28 -12.43 -3.17
CA ASN A 3 -15.84 -12.38 -3.08
C ASN A 3 -15.37 -11.03 -3.64
N ILE A 4 -14.58 -10.29 -2.87
CA ILE A 4 -13.99 -9.01 -3.29
C ILE A 4 -12.48 -9.21 -3.43
N GLY A 5 -11.99 -9.14 -4.67
CA GLY A 5 -10.57 -9.13 -4.97
C GLY A 5 -9.96 -7.72 -4.74
N PHE A 6 -8.75 -7.65 -4.20
CA PHE A 6 -8.05 -6.39 -4.00
C PHE A 6 -6.53 -6.55 -4.13
N LEU A 7 -5.83 -5.44 -4.40
CA LEU A 7 -4.37 -5.44 -4.46
C LEU A 7 -3.80 -5.58 -3.04
N GLY A 8 -3.20 -6.75 -2.77
CA GLY A 8 -2.62 -7.12 -1.50
C GLY A 8 -1.28 -6.46 -1.18
N PRO A 9 -0.66 -6.87 -0.11
CA PRO A 9 -1.18 -7.77 0.92
C PRO A 9 -2.28 -7.15 1.80
N GLN A 10 -2.77 -7.91 2.76
CA GLN A 10 -3.70 -7.39 3.76
C GLN A 10 -3.01 -6.27 4.57
N GLY A 11 -3.78 -5.24 4.98
CA GLY A 11 -3.25 -4.05 5.66
C GLY A 11 -2.80 -2.92 4.72
N THR A 12 -2.94 -3.07 3.40
CA THR A 12 -2.73 -2.00 2.41
C THR A 12 -3.94 -1.05 2.33
N TYR A 13 -3.79 0.09 1.65
CA TYR A 13 -4.92 0.98 1.38
C TYR A 13 -6.02 0.32 0.57
N SER A 14 -5.67 -0.59 -0.35
CA SER A 14 -6.68 -1.37 -1.08
C SER A 14 -7.42 -2.36 -0.17
N SER A 15 -6.74 -2.96 0.81
CA SER A 15 -7.37 -3.74 1.87
C SER A 15 -8.36 -2.90 2.68
N TYR A 16 -7.93 -1.72 3.12
CA TYR A 16 -8.78 -0.79 3.87
C TYR A 16 -9.98 -0.32 3.04
N ALA A 17 -9.78 0.00 1.76
CA ALA A 17 -10.89 0.31 0.85
C ALA A 17 -11.89 -0.85 0.74
N SER A 18 -11.40 -2.09 0.70
CA SER A 18 -12.27 -3.27 0.62
C SER A 18 -13.13 -3.45 1.87
N ASP A 19 -12.59 -3.10 3.04
CA ASP A 19 -13.30 -3.15 4.30
C ASP A 19 -14.34 -2.02 4.42
N LEU A 20 -14.00 -0.83 3.93
CA LEU A 20 -14.95 0.29 3.85
C LEU A 20 -16.11 -0.01 2.90
N TYR A 21 -15.84 -0.66 1.76
CA TYR A 21 -16.87 -0.99 0.78
C TYR A 21 -17.86 -2.02 1.31
N SER A 22 -17.38 -3.06 1.99
CA SER A 22 -18.23 -4.10 2.56
C SER A 22 -17.52 -4.81 3.71
N GLN A 23 -18.12 -4.86 4.86
CA GLN A 23 -17.59 -5.60 6.01
C GLN A 23 -17.95 -7.10 5.99
N SER A 24 -19.02 -7.46 5.31
CA SER A 24 -19.58 -8.81 5.32
C SER A 24 -19.08 -9.72 4.21
N ASP A 25 -18.49 -9.15 3.14
CA ASP A 25 -18.01 -9.91 2.00
C ASP A 25 -16.60 -10.48 2.23
N LYS A 26 -16.30 -11.61 1.61
CA LYS A 26 -14.99 -12.25 1.69
C LYS A 26 -13.95 -11.44 0.89
N LYS A 27 -12.81 -11.15 1.49
CA LYS A 27 -11.70 -10.41 0.89
C LYS A 27 -10.62 -11.38 0.37
N ILE A 28 -10.19 -11.19 -0.87
CA ILE A 28 -9.17 -12.02 -1.52
C ILE A 28 -8.03 -11.10 -1.98
N PRO A 29 -6.83 -11.17 -1.34
CA PRO A 29 -5.68 -10.42 -1.77
C PRO A 29 -5.04 -11.06 -3.01
N PHE A 30 -4.55 -10.23 -3.93
CA PHE A 30 -3.75 -10.62 -5.10
C PHE A 30 -2.47 -9.79 -5.12
N ASP A 31 -1.42 -10.31 -5.75
CA ASP A 31 -0.11 -9.68 -5.74
C ASP A 31 0.03 -8.56 -6.78
N THR A 32 -0.75 -8.61 -7.86
CA THR A 32 -0.70 -7.64 -8.95
C THR A 32 -2.10 -7.13 -9.34
N ILE A 33 -2.15 -5.92 -9.92
CA ILE A 33 -3.39 -5.34 -10.46
C ILE A 33 -3.98 -6.25 -11.55
N ASN A 34 -3.13 -6.80 -12.40
CA ASN A 34 -3.56 -7.71 -13.45
C ASN A 34 -4.25 -8.98 -12.91
N GLU A 35 -3.73 -9.56 -11.82
CA GLU A 35 -4.37 -10.69 -11.15
C GLU A 35 -5.72 -10.30 -10.56
N VAL A 36 -5.80 -9.13 -9.89
CA VAL A 36 -7.08 -8.61 -9.39
C VAL A 36 -8.10 -8.51 -10.50
N LEU A 37 -7.75 -7.86 -11.62
CA LEU A 37 -8.66 -7.66 -12.76
C LEU A 37 -9.04 -8.98 -13.44
N ASN A 38 -8.09 -9.90 -13.58
CA ASN A 38 -8.34 -11.21 -14.17
C ASN A 38 -9.21 -12.09 -13.28
N SER A 39 -9.21 -11.89 -11.95
CA SER A 39 -10.09 -12.65 -11.04
C SER A 39 -11.58 -12.44 -11.31
N LEU A 40 -11.97 -11.30 -11.94
CA LEU A 40 -13.32 -11.10 -12.45
C LEU A 40 -13.63 -12.02 -13.61
N LYS A 41 -12.68 -12.20 -14.53
CA LYS A 41 -12.86 -13.05 -15.73
C LYS A 41 -12.93 -14.53 -15.36
N THR A 42 -12.18 -14.94 -14.34
CA THR A 42 -12.18 -16.33 -13.85
C THR A 42 -13.30 -16.62 -12.86
N SER A 43 -14.11 -15.63 -12.51
CA SER A 43 -15.16 -15.71 -11.50
C SER A 43 -14.65 -16.06 -10.08
N GLU A 44 -13.37 -15.91 -9.83
CA GLU A 44 -12.77 -16.05 -8.51
C GLU A 44 -13.22 -14.90 -7.58
N SER A 45 -13.36 -13.72 -8.15
CA SER A 45 -13.94 -12.53 -7.50
C SER A 45 -15.22 -12.12 -8.22
N ASN A 46 -16.25 -11.74 -7.44
CA ASN A 46 -17.48 -11.14 -7.98
C ASN A 46 -17.34 -9.64 -8.18
N LYS A 47 -16.49 -9.03 -7.38
CA LYS A 47 -16.15 -7.59 -7.40
C LYS A 47 -14.66 -7.44 -7.15
N VAL A 48 -14.09 -6.34 -7.63
CA VAL A 48 -12.70 -6.01 -7.34
C VAL A 48 -12.59 -4.55 -6.90
N ILE A 49 -11.60 -4.28 -6.09
CA ILE A 49 -11.20 -2.93 -5.70
C ILE A 49 -9.77 -2.72 -6.18
N VAL A 50 -9.61 -1.76 -7.06
CA VAL A 50 -8.32 -1.40 -7.64
C VAL A 50 -8.06 0.09 -7.46
N PRO A 51 -6.81 0.50 -7.25
CA PRO A 51 -6.48 1.93 -7.26
C PRO A 51 -6.60 2.46 -8.68
N LEU A 52 -7.35 3.53 -8.86
CA LEU A 52 -7.54 4.17 -10.17
C LEU A 52 -6.59 5.34 -10.37
N GLU A 53 -6.40 6.13 -9.33
CA GLU A 53 -5.63 7.36 -9.38
C GLU A 53 -4.92 7.62 -8.06
N ASN A 54 -3.76 8.23 -8.17
CA ASN A 54 -3.01 8.76 -7.05
C ASN A 54 -2.73 10.25 -7.35
N SER A 55 -3.03 11.13 -6.40
CA SER A 55 -2.92 12.59 -6.55
C SER A 55 -1.52 13.09 -6.99
N ILE A 56 -0.48 12.27 -6.84
CA ILE A 56 0.90 12.64 -7.19
C ILE A 56 1.36 11.99 -8.49
N HIS A 57 1.00 10.71 -8.71
CA HIS A 57 1.44 9.96 -9.89
C HIS A 57 0.38 9.88 -10.99
N GLY A 58 -0.80 10.46 -10.75
CA GLY A 58 -1.91 10.44 -11.69
C GLY A 58 -2.57 9.07 -11.80
N SER A 59 -3.18 8.84 -12.94
CA SER A 59 -4.00 7.66 -13.22
C SER A 59 -3.16 6.41 -13.45
N ILE A 60 -3.68 5.27 -13.03
CA ILE A 60 -3.06 3.96 -13.23
C ILE A 60 -3.51 3.42 -14.59
N VAL A 61 -2.62 3.53 -15.58
CA VAL A 61 -2.90 3.23 -16.99
C VAL A 61 -3.43 1.80 -17.17
N GLU A 62 -2.87 0.83 -16.47
CA GLU A 62 -3.27 -0.57 -16.54
C GLU A 62 -4.77 -0.78 -16.21
N VAL A 63 -5.30 -0.04 -15.24
CA VAL A 63 -6.73 -0.09 -14.88
C VAL A 63 -7.57 0.62 -15.92
N LEU A 64 -7.09 1.77 -16.45
CA LEU A 64 -7.79 2.49 -17.51
C LEU A 64 -7.87 1.67 -18.79
N ASP A 65 -6.79 1.01 -19.19
CA ASP A 65 -6.75 0.14 -20.37
C ASP A 65 -7.71 -1.04 -20.23
N PHE A 66 -7.78 -1.62 -19.01
CA PHE A 66 -8.75 -2.67 -18.74
C PHE A 66 -10.19 -2.17 -18.87
N LEU A 67 -10.50 -1.00 -18.32
CA LEU A 67 -11.84 -0.41 -18.41
C LEU A 67 -12.19 0.01 -19.85
N ALA A 68 -11.22 0.47 -20.63
CA ALA A 68 -11.39 0.83 -22.04
C ALA A 68 -11.54 -0.39 -22.95
N SER A 69 -11.02 -1.55 -22.56
CA SER A 69 -11.25 -2.79 -23.26
C SER A 69 -12.75 -3.10 -23.20
N LYS A 70 -13.35 -3.56 -24.32
CA LYS A 70 -14.78 -3.91 -24.40
C LYS A 70 -15.09 -5.11 -23.51
N ASN A 71 -15.16 -4.86 -22.21
CA ASN A 71 -15.52 -5.85 -21.22
C ASN A 71 -16.92 -5.53 -20.67
N ASP A 72 -17.69 -6.56 -20.34
CA ASP A 72 -19.01 -6.44 -19.73
C ASP A 72 -18.93 -6.10 -18.22
N PHE A 73 -17.91 -5.33 -17.81
CA PHE A 73 -17.73 -4.91 -16.43
C PHE A 73 -18.26 -3.51 -16.21
N GLN A 74 -18.79 -3.28 -15.01
CA GLN A 74 -19.36 -2.00 -14.61
C GLN A 74 -18.64 -1.45 -13.40
N ILE A 75 -18.43 -0.14 -13.36
CA ILE A 75 -17.99 0.57 -12.17
C ILE A 75 -19.20 0.68 -11.23
N LEU A 76 -19.09 0.11 -10.05
CA LEU A 76 -20.16 0.08 -9.05
C LEU A 76 -20.07 1.23 -8.06
N ALA A 77 -18.87 1.65 -7.72
CA ALA A 77 -18.61 2.70 -6.75
C ALA A 77 -17.22 3.30 -6.93
N GLU A 78 -17.04 4.50 -6.41
CA GLU A 78 -15.77 5.17 -6.23
C GLU A 78 -15.52 5.37 -4.74
N LEU A 79 -14.29 5.12 -4.29
CA LEU A 79 -13.85 5.33 -2.93
C LEU A 79 -12.66 6.29 -2.95
N ASN A 80 -12.81 7.42 -2.28
CA ASN A 80 -11.72 8.37 -2.09
C ASN A 80 -11.13 8.20 -0.68
N LEU A 81 -9.85 7.82 -0.62
CA LEU A 81 -9.13 7.61 0.63
C LEU A 81 -8.17 8.75 0.89
N GLU A 82 -8.30 9.38 2.04
CA GLU A 82 -7.31 10.32 2.52
C GLU A 82 -6.08 9.56 3.03
N ILE A 83 -4.91 9.84 2.45
CA ILE A 83 -3.65 9.19 2.79
C ILE A 83 -2.85 10.09 3.73
N ASN A 84 -2.77 9.71 4.99
CA ASN A 84 -1.99 10.39 6.01
C ASN A 84 -0.75 9.57 6.38
N HIS A 85 0.44 10.13 6.15
CA HIS A 85 1.69 9.49 6.52
C HIS A 85 2.05 9.78 7.97
N SER A 86 2.56 8.76 8.67
CA SER A 86 3.04 8.86 10.05
C SER A 86 4.46 8.33 10.16
N ILE A 87 5.23 8.91 11.06
CA ILE A 87 6.58 8.43 11.39
C ILE A 87 6.48 7.53 12.62
N TYR A 88 7.03 6.33 12.50
CA TYR A 88 7.09 5.36 13.58
C TYR A 88 8.52 5.17 14.07
N THR A 89 8.71 5.08 15.37
CA THR A 89 9.98 4.77 16.01
C THR A 89 9.80 3.61 16.97
N LEU A 90 10.86 2.82 17.18
CA LEU A 90 10.82 1.67 18.10
C LEU A 90 10.74 2.07 19.57
N ASN A 91 11.12 3.28 19.92
CA ASN A 91 11.06 3.85 21.26
C ASN A 91 10.57 5.29 21.15
N ASN A 92 10.12 5.89 22.25
CA ASN A 92 9.83 7.32 22.35
C ASN A 92 11.13 8.13 22.20
N LEU A 93 11.70 8.12 20.98
CA LEU A 93 12.90 8.87 20.65
C LEU A 93 12.51 10.33 20.38
N ASP A 94 13.31 11.23 20.93
CA ASP A 94 13.30 12.63 20.55
C ASP A 94 13.60 12.73 19.03
N SER A 95 12.82 13.54 18.31
CA SER A 95 12.97 13.75 16.87
C SER A 95 14.40 14.15 16.48
N ASN A 96 15.12 14.84 17.36
CA ASN A 96 16.50 15.25 17.14
C ASN A 96 17.52 14.09 17.17
N LYS A 97 17.12 12.93 17.67
CA LYS A 97 17.94 11.72 17.75
C LYS A 97 17.71 10.75 16.60
N ILE A 98 16.80 11.08 15.68
CA ILE A 98 16.52 10.27 14.49
C ILE A 98 17.61 10.58 13.47
N ASN A 99 18.44 9.59 13.18
CA ASN A 99 19.54 9.72 12.21
C ASN A 99 19.19 9.19 10.82
N VAL A 100 18.21 8.29 10.73
CA VAL A 100 17.81 7.67 9.45
C VAL A 100 16.31 7.47 9.42
N ILE A 101 15.70 7.81 8.30
CA ILE A 101 14.28 7.58 7.99
C ILE A 101 14.19 6.67 6.79
N TYR A 102 13.53 5.52 6.97
CA TYR A 102 13.27 4.56 5.90
C TYR A 102 11.83 4.67 5.45
N SER A 103 11.60 4.77 4.14
CA SER A 103 10.27 4.65 3.57
C SER A 103 10.33 4.33 2.08
N HIS A 104 9.17 4.04 1.48
CA HIS A 104 9.07 3.92 0.04
C HIS A 104 9.47 5.26 -0.62
N PRO A 105 10.20 5.25 -1.77
CA PRO A 105 10.64 6.48 -2.44
C PRO A 105 9.53 7.51 -2.64
N GLN A 106 8.36 7.04 -3.00
CA GLN A 106 7.17 7.86 -3.21
C GLN A 106 6.72 8.58 -1.94
N ALA A 107 6.69 7.89 -0.79
CA ALA A 107 6.31 8.49 0.49
C ALA A 107 7.35 9.50 0.97
N LEU A 108 8.65 9.22 0.75
CA LEU A 108 9.73 10.17 1.03
C LEU A 108 9.59 11.45 0.20
N ALA A 109 9.26 11.31 -1.09
CA ALA A 109 9.06 12.45 -1.98
C ALA A 109 7.84 13.29 -1.55
N GLN A 110 6.75 12.64 -1.19
CA GLN A 110 5.53 13.32 -0.71
C GLN A 110 5.75 14.10 0.58
N CYS A 111 6.57 13.57 1.48
CA CYS A 111 6.84 14.14 2.79
C CYS A 111 8.12 15.00 2.83
N TYR A 112 8.78 15.23 1.68
CA TYR A 112 10.12 15.83 1.62
C TYR A 112 10.23 17.14 2.38
N ASP A 113 9.32 18.07 2.18
CA ASP A 113 9.36 19.40 2.82
C ASP A 113 9.20 19.28 4.35
N TYR A 114 8.29 18.42 4.80
CA TYR A 114 8.10 18.16 6.22
C TYR A 114 9.34 17.51 6.84
N LEU A 115 9.89 16.50 6.19
CA LEU A 115 11.07 15.77 6.67
C LEU A 115 12.30 16.68 6.74
N SER A 116 12.55 17.46 5.69
CA SER A 116 13.67 18.39 5.61
C SER A 116 13.60 19.50 6.66
N LYS A 117 12.39 19.91 7.04
CA LYS A 117 12.18 20.95 8.06
C LYS A 117 12.36 20.41 9.47
N ASN A 118 11.81 19.23 9.75
CA ASN A 118 11.71 18.69 11.12
C ASN A 118 12.80 17.65 11.47
N PHE A 119 13.46 17.06 10.46
CA PHE A 119 14.48 16.00 10.62
C PHE A 119 15.72 16.33 9.80
N LYS A 120 16.27 17.54 9.97
CA LYS A 120 17.37 18.09 9.16
C LYS A 120 18.63 17.21 9.13
N ASN A 121 18.88 16.45 10.19
CA ASN A 121 20.07 15.62 10.35
C ASN A 121 19.82 14.15 9.97
N ALA A 122 18.59 13.80 9.59
CA ALA A 122 18.24 12.43 9.27
C ALA A 122 18.52 12.12 7.79
N GLU A 123 19.22 11.03 7.53
CA GLU A 123 19.39 10.50 6.19
C GLU A 123 18.09 9.83 5.74
N HIS A 124 17.62 10.14 4.54
CA HIS A 124 16.44 9.50 3.95
C HIS A 124 16.89 8.30 3.10
N ARG A 125 16.47 7.11 3.48
CA ARG A 125 16.79 5.87 2.76
C ARG A 125 15.53 5.25 2.16
N ALA A 126 15.59 5.05 0.85
CA ALA A 126 14.54 4.34 0.14
C ALA A 126 14.53 2.86 0.54
N SER A 127 13.34 2.34 0.80
CA SER A 127 13.10 0.94 1.12
C SER A 127 11.75 0.51 0.55
N ASN A 128 11.65 -0.73 0.08
CA ASN A 128 10.35 -1.29 -0.25
C ASN A 128 9.57 -1.53 1.04
N SER A 129 8.24 -1.43 0.97
CA SER A 129 7.36 -1.62 2.14
C SER A 129 7.62 -2.95 2.86
N CYS A 130 7.95 -4.02 2.12
CA CYS A 130 8.30 -5.31 2.70
C CYS A 130 9.60 -5.29 3.53
N LEU A 131 10.58 -4.47 3.15
CA LEU A 131 11.85 -4.36 3.89
C LEU A 131 11.69 -3.62 5.22
N LEU A 132 10.71 -2.73 5.35
CA LEU A 132 10.41 -2.06 6.61
C LEU A 132 9.95 -3.04 7.69
N TYR A 133 9.29 -4.11 7.31
CA TYR A 133 8.85 -5.17 8.23
C TYR A 133 9.90 -6.24 8.48
N THR A 134 10.85 -6.45 7.53
CA THR A 134 11.81 -7.56 7.58
C THR A 134 13.21 -7.14 7.99
N SER A 135 13.55 -5.84 7.95
CA SER A 135 14.88 -5.32 8.30
C SER A 135 14.78 -4.12 9.22
N PRO A 136 14.49 -4.30 10.50
CA PRO A 136 14.71 -3.26 11.47
C PRO A 136 16.20 -2.92 11.51
N SER A 137 16.52 -1.73 11.92
CA SER A 137 17.85 -1.12 12.08
C SER A 137 19.09 -2.03 11.88
N PRO A 138 20.14 -1.57 11.17
CA PRO A 138 21.41 -2.31 11.03
C PRO A 138 22.04 -2.78 12.35
N ARG A 139 21.63 -2.19 13.48
CA ARG A 139 22.07 -2.60 14.83
C ARG A 139 21.33 -3.82 15.37
N ASP A 140 20.22 -4.22 14.75
CA ASP A 140 19.36 -5.30 15.24
C ASP A 140 19.27 -6.47 14.24
N ARG A 141 20.39 -6.76 13.58
CA ARG A 141 20.51 -7.85 12.59
C ARG A 141 20.08 -9.22 13.14
N THR A 142 20.12 -9.41 14.45
CA THR A 142 19.72 -10.65 15.11
C THR A 142 18.21 -10.75 15.35
N ARG A 143 17.48 -9.62 15.34
CA ARG A 143 16.03 -9.57 15.52
C ARG A 143 15.25 -9.28 14.27
N SER A 144 15.95 -8.99 13.16
CA SER A 144 15.35 -8.56 11.90
C SER A 144 14.81 -9.69 11.02
N ARG A 145 15.06 -10.92 11.40
CA ARG A 145 14.42 -12.06 10.74
C ARG A 145 13.13 -12.37 11.48
N MET A 146 12.01 -11.94 10.92
CA MET A 146 10.79 -12.67 11.20
C MET A 146 11.05 -14.14 10.86
N PRO A 147 10.74 -15.09 11.73
CA PRO A 147 10.71 -16.47 11.30
C PRO A 147 9.77 -16.50 10.12
N SER A 148 10.24 -17.03 8.99
CA SER A 148 9.35 -17.44 7.92
C SER A 148 8.34 -18.35 8.58
N SER A 149 7.15 -17.85 8.83
CA SER A 149 6.05 -18.67 9.28
C SER A 149 5.87 -19.75 8.24
N ALA A 150 6.11 -20.94 8.67
CA ALA A 150 5.71 -22.12 7.95
C ALA A 150 4.21 -22.07 7.64
#